data_0bfa1500d781899219f45252e3db2b7d
#
_entry.id   0bfa1500d781899219f45252e3db2b7d
#
_cell.length_a   1.000
_cell.length_b   1.000
_cell.length_c   1.000
_cell.angle_alpha   90.00
_cell.angle_beta   90.00
_cell.angle_gamma   90.00
#
_symmetry.space_group_name_H-M   'P 1'
#
loop_
_entity.id
_entity.type
_entity.pdbx_description
1 polymer ?
#
loop_
_entity_poly.entity_id
_entity_poly.type
_entity_poly.pdbx_seq_one_letter_code
_entity_poly.pdbx_strand_id
1 'polypeptide(L)'
;MKRKDARARPAHRRDSVREIPCDSVRDDDDRSIVAMSSSNAASRRVGAVTGHVRPTARGGDDSTTTTTTTGTKAKGVGLMDWMFGATGIGGTRASFTVAVLGAAGGIGQTLSCFVKSNPRVGELRLYDVAPVVRGVAVDVSHVNTRAKVRGYVGEEELDACLRGCDLVIVPAGVPRKPGMSRDDLFGVNAGIVRALCEAIARTCPNALVNIISNPVNSTVPIAAEVLKRRGAYDARKLMGVTHLDVMRARTFVSAAKGFADPTIVDVPVIGGHAGTTILPLLSQTTPRCSFTAREAEALTKRIQNGGTEVVEAKGGAGSATLSMAAAAAEFADACLRGLSGESGIWACAYVESSATSAPFFATKVLLGKNGVERVAGIGAVSAYEKQSLERMLPELKASIKKGYDFARS
;
A
#
# COMPACT_ATOMS: atom_id res chain seq x y z
N MET A 1 -25.60 76.43 0.34
CA MET A 1 -25.03 77.12 -0.84
C MET A 1 -24.58 76.04 -1.84
N LYS A 2 -25.31 76.06 -3.01
CA LYS A 2 -24.89 75.60 -4.34
C LYS A 2 -24.32 74.18 -4.50
N ARG A 3 -25.13 73.29 -5.07
CA ARG A 3 -25.46 72.92 -6.51
C ARG A 3 -24.58 71.75 -6.93
N LYS A 4 -25.19 70.52 -7.22
CA LYS A 4 -25.68 69.99 -8.51
C LYS A 4 -24.57 69.78 -9.55
N ASP A 5 -24.38 68.56 -10.01
CA ASP A 5 -24.91 67.94 -11.25
C ASP A 5 -24.31 66.52 -11.37
N ALA A 6 -24.95 65.46 -11.58
CA ALA A 6 -25.83 64.84 -12.55
C ALA A 6 -25.16 64.60 -13.93
N ARG A 7 -25.29 63.31 -14.33
CA ARG A 7 -25.19 62.71 -15.71
C ARG A 7 -23.91 61.87 -15.93
N ALA A 8 -23.93 60.72 -16.62
CA ALA A 8 -24.96 59.98 -17.35
C ALA A 8 -24.40 58.54 -17.59
N ARG A 9 -25.28 57.55 -17.72
CA ARG A 9 -24.97 56.24 -18.33
C ARG A 9 -24.94 56.36 -19.84
N PRO A 10 -24.23 55.49 -20.58
CA PRO A 10 -24.77 54.89 -21.79
C PRO A 10 -24.76 53.35 -21.77
N ALA A 11 -25.66 52.88 -22.29
CA ALA A 11 -26.43 51.84 -22.91
C ALA A 11 -25.60 50.73 -23.59
N HIS A 12 -26.20 49.56 -23.48
CA HIS A 12 -26.09 48.32 -24.25
C HIS A 12 -25.42 48.41 -25.64
N ARG A 13 -24.51 47.43 -25.86
CA ARG A 13 -24.36 46.78 -27.16
C ARG A 13 -24.42 45.27 -27.00
N ARG A 14 -25.43 44.67 -27.58
CA ARG A 14 -25.49 43.25 -27.97
C ARG A 14 -24.69 43.14 -29.26
N ASP A 15 -23.74 42.20 -29.33
CA ASP A 15 -23.22 41.72 -30.61
C ASP A 15 -23.35 40.20 -30.66
N SER A 16 -24.15 39.86 -31.57
CA SER A 16 -24.50 38.68 -32.33
C SER A 16 -23.47 37.55 -32.37
N VAL A 17 -24.00 36.38 -32.04
CA VAL A 17 -23.49 35.04 -32.35
C VAL A 17 -23.40 34.90 -33.89
N ARG A 18 -22.24 34.57 -34.41
CA ARG A 18 -22.07 34.05 -35.77
C ARG A 18 -21.84 32.57 -35.70
N GLU A 19 -22.80 31.82 -36.19
CA GLU A 19 -22.68 30.42 -36.60
C GLU A 19 -21.72 30.34 -37.80
N ILE A 20 -20.81 29.37 -37.78
CA ILE A 20 -19.99 28.96 -38.91
C ILE A 20 -20.47 27.59 -39.37
N PRO A 21 -20.78 27.42 -40.68
CA PRO A 21 -21.36 26.19 -41.22
C PRO A 21 -20.31 25.07 -41.37
N CYS A 22 -20.81 23.85 -41.19
CA CYS A 22 -20.15 22.60 -41.55
C CYS A 22 -20.21 22.47 -43.10
N ASP A 23 -19.04 22.41 -43.73
CA ASP A 23 -18.93 21.91 -45.10
C ASP A 23 -17.74 20.98 -45.28
N SER A 24 -18.10 19.85 -45.82
CA SER A 24 -17.38 18.73 -46.37
C SER A 24 -16.04 19.05 -47.04
N VAL A 25 -15.01 18.24 -46.72
CA VAL A 25 -13.87 18.00 -47.62
C VAL A 25 -13.61 16.52 -47.72
N ARG A 26 -13.52 16.14 -48.98
CA ARG A 26 -13.39 14.80 -49.58
C ARG A 26 -12.04 14.16 -49.31
N ASP A 27 -12.05 12.82 -49.44
CA ASP A 27 -10.95 11.92 -49.66
C ASP A 27 -9.92 12.43 -50.67
N ASP A 28 -8.64 12.19 -50.39
CA ASP A 28 -7.70 11.72 -51.44
C ASP A 28 -6.48 11.01 -50.80
N ASP A 29 -6.20 9.88 -51.37
CA ASP A 29 -5.12 8.92 -51.24
C ASP A 29 -3.72 9.51 -51.08
N ASP A 30 -2.80 8.85 -50.28
CA ASP A 30 -1.77 8.01 -50.89
C ASP A 30 -0.86 7.30 -49.84
N ARG A 31 -0.76 6.04 -50.04
CA ARG A 31 0.21 4.99 -49.78
C ARG A 31 1.57 5.36 -49.14
N SER A 32 1.90 4.64 -48.05
CA SER A 32 3.11 3.79 -48.07
C SER A 32 3.10 2.75 -46.94
N ILE A 33 2.74 1.54 -47.33
CA ILE A 33 2.91 0.31 -46.55
C ILE A 33 4.38 -0.10 -46.74
N VAL A 34 5.15 -0.14 -45.63
CA VAL A 34 6.40 -0.92 -45.61
C VAL A 34 6.10 -2.22 -44.89
N ALA A 35 5.90 -3.23 -45.66
CA ALA A 35 5.88 -4.63 -45.25
C ALA A 35 7.31 -5.05 -44.88
N MET A 36 7.49 -5.61 -43.68
CA MET A 36 8.63 -6.50 -43.43
C MET A 36 8.11 -7.89 -43.10
N SER A 37 8.55 -8.77 -43.95
CA SER A 37 8.26 -10.15 -44.16
C SER A 37 8.46 -11.05 -42.93
N SER A 38 7.58 -12.00 -42.91
CA SER A 38 7.62 -13.28 -42.19
C SER A 38 8.87 -14.11 -42.44
N SER A 39 9.44 -14.71 -41.40
CA SER A 39 10.09 -16.01 -41.54
C SER A 39 9.69 -16.95 -40.42
N ASN A 40 8.92 -17.86 -40.78
CA ASN A 40 8.71 -19.25 -40.50
C ASN A 40 9.49 -19.96 -39.37
N ALA A 41 8.68 -20.76 -38.69
CA ALA A 41 8.91 -22.16 -38.29
C ALA A 41 9.32 -22.42 -36.84
N ALA A 42 8.37 -22.90 -36.06
CA ALA A 42 8.46 -24.25 -35.46
C ALA A 42 7.16 -24.65 -34.78
N SER A 43 6.30 -25.29 -35.54
CA SER A 43 5.25 -26.15 -35.02
C SER A 43 5.89 -27.38 -34.38
N ARG A 44 5.75 -27.57 -33.06
CA ARG A 44 5.96 -28.89 -32.41
C ARG A 44 4.78 -29.25 -31.52
N ARG A 45 4.17 -30.30 -31.94
CA ARG A 45 3.12 -31.12 -31.36
C ARG A 45 3.15 -31.24 -29.85
N VAL A 46 2.02 -30.93 -29.22
CA VAL A 46 1.69 -31.37 -27.87
C VAL A 46 0.94 -32.68 -28.02
N GLY A 47 1.60 -33.77 -27.66
CA GLY A 47 0.98 -35.08 -27.55
C GLY A 47 0.27 -35.20 -26.21
N ALA A 48 -1.01 -35.52 -26.28
CA ALA A 48 -1.80 -35.89 -25.12
C ALA A 48 -1.34 -37.26 -24.58
N VAL A 49 -0.97 -37.30 -23.29
CA VAL A 49 -0.81 -38.54 -22.55
C VAL A 49 -1.91 -38.60 -21.49
N THR A 50 -2.95 -39.34 -21.83
CA THR A 50 -3.95 -39.83 -20.88
C THR A 50 -3.44 -41.10 -20.26
N GLY A 51 -2.97 -41.07 -19.03
CA GLY A 51 -2.61 -42.24 -18.23
C GLY A 51 -3.60 -42.46 -17.10
N HIS A 52 -4.47 -43.44 -17.26
CA HIS A 52 -5.30 -43.98 -16.19
C HIS A 52 -4.43 -44.73 -15.17
N VAL A 53 -4.46 -44.31 -13.89
CA VAL A 53 -3.98 -45.15 -12.79
C VAL A 53 -5.13 -45.43 -11.84
N ARG A 54 -5.50 -46.73 -11.76
CA ARG A 54 -6.43 -47.25 -10.75
C ARG A 54 -5.71 -47.45 -9.43
N PRO A 55 -6.37 -47.21 -8.28
CA PRO A 55 -5.79 -47.53 -6.97
C PRO A 55 -6.06 -48.99 -6.61
N THR A 56 -5.02 -49.71 -6.21
CA THR A 56 -5.14 -51.02 -5.52
C THR A 56 -5.06 -50.78 -4.02
N ALA A 57 -6.10 -51.24 -3.33
CA ALA A 57 -6.13 -51.32 -1.88
C ALA A 57 -5.34 -52.52 -1.39
N ARG A 58 -4.50 -52.39 -0.37
CA ARG A 58 -4.16 -53.43 0.60
C ARG A 58 -3.93 -52.83 1.95
N GLY A 59 -4.57 -53.41 2.97
CA GLY A 59 -4.54 -53.01 4.35
C GLY A 59 -3.30 -53.49 5.07
N GLY A 60 -3.09 -52.94 6.24
CA GLY A 60 -2.09 -53.34 7.25
C GLY A 60 -2.21 -52.41 8.46
N ASP A 61 -2.80 -52.94 9.53
CA ASP A 61 -2.82 -52.37 10.88
C ASP A 61 -1.38 -52.15 11.38
N ASP A 62 -1.14 -50.97 11.93
CA ASP A 62 -0.23 -50.93 13.09
C ASP A 62 -0.49 -49.68 13.95
N SER A 63 -0.76 -49.92 15.21
CA SER A 63 -1.03 -48.98 16.26
C SER A 63 0.28 -48.35 16.74
N THR A 64 0.42 -47.04 16.62
CA THR A 64 1.45 -46.29 17.36
C THR A 64 0.88 -44.97 17.88
N THR A 65 0.87 -44.87 19.17
CA THR A 65 0.48 -43.73 20.00
C THR A 65 1.25 -42.48 19.61
N THR A 66 0.52 -41.47 19.06
CA THR A 66 1.13 -40.19 18.75
C THR A 66 0.75 -39.14 19.77
N THR A 67 1.72 -38.69 20.52
CA THR A 67 1.68 -37.58 21.46
C THR A 67 1.39 -36.30 20.68
N THR A 68 0.25 -35.69 20.88
CA THR A 68 -0.19 -34.46 20.22
C THR A 68 0.49 -33.25 20.87
N THR A 69 1.56 -32.76 20.29
CA THR A 69 2.08 -31.42 20.57
C THR A 69 1.32 -30.42 19.69
N THR A 70 0.41 -29.67 20.28
CA THR A 70 -0.31 -28.56 19.63
C THR A 70 0.61 -27.37 19.40
N GLY A 71 1.37 -27.42 18.32
CA GLY A 71 2.05 -26.25 17.77
C GLY A 71 1.11 -25.57 16.78
N THR A 72 0.54 -24.44 17.15
CA THR A 72 -0.21 -23.57 16.25
C THR A 72 0.73 -22.99 15.20
N LYS A 73 0.81 -23.65 14.04
CA LYS A 73 1.45 -23.11 12.84
C LYS A 73 0.60 -21.94 12.33
N ALA A 74 1.14 -20.73 12.40
CA ALA A 74 0.60 -19.59 11.65
C ALA A 74 0.66 -19.95 10.15
N LYS A 75 -0.49 -20.26 9.55
CA LYS A 75 -0.60 -20.42 8.10
C LYS A 75 -0.47 -19.03 7.48
N GLY A 76 0.57 -18.79 6.70
CA GLY A 76 0.61 -17.66 5.78
C GLY A 76 -0.57 -17.79 4.82
N VAL A 77 -1.46 -16.80 4.84
CA VAL A 77 -2.61 -16.75 3.92
C VAL A 77 -2.07 -16.20 2.61
N GLY A 78 -2.07 -16.99 1.55
CA GLY A 78 -1.68 -16.53 0.22
C GLY A 78 -2.64 -15.46 -0.31
N LEU A 79 -2.17 -14.61 -1.23
CA LEU A 79 -2.97 -13.55 -1.87
C LEU A 79 -4.28 -14.10 -2.45
N MET A 80 -4.28 -15.33 -2.98
CA MET A 80 -5.45 -16.00 -3.55
C MET A 80 -6.44 -16.47 -2.47
N ASP A 81 -5.96 -16.97 -1.33
CA ASP A 81 -6.80 -17.29 -0.17
C ASP A 81 -7.45 -16.04 0.41
N TRP A 82 -6.77 -14.92 0.31
CA TRP A 82 -7.26 -13.62 0.72
C TRP A 82 -8.34 -13.09 -0.25
N MET A 83 -8.10 -13.17 -1.58
CA MET A 83 -9.05 -12.68 -2.60
C MET A 83 -10.30 -13.56 -2.71
N PHE A 84 -10.17 -14.87 -2.54
CA PHE A 84 -11.24 -15.85 -2.77
C PHE A 84 -11.57 -16.68 -1.52
N GLY A 85 -11.01 -16.31 -0.37
CA GLY A 85 -11.03 -17.07 0.88
C GLY A 85 -12.36 -17.67 1.23
N ALA A 86 -12.28 -18.94 1.59
CA ALA A 86 -13.36 -19.88 1.88
C ALA A 86 -14.64 -19.21 2.39
N THR A 87 -15.71 -19.36 1.64
CA THR A 87 -17.08 -19.05 2.02
C THR A 87 -17.50 -19.93 3.20
N GLY A 88 -17.01 -19.63 4.40
CA GLY A 88 -17.58 -20.17 5.63
C GLY A 88 -19.00 -19.66 5.74
N ILE A 89 -19.95 -20.50 5.45
CA ILE A 89 -21.37 -20.28 5.68
C ILE A 89 -21.57 -20.18 7.20
N GLY A 90 -22.03 -19.01 7.68
CA GLY A 90 -22.56 -18.89 9.04
C GLY A 90 -21.72 -18.05 10.01
N GLY A 91 -21.94 -16.75 9.98
CA GLY A 91 -21.52 -15.75 10.98
C GLY A 91 -21.64 -14.37 10.35
N THR A 92 -22.26 -13.42 11.05
CA THR A 92 -22.22 -12.00 10.67
C THR A 92 -20.76 -11.53 10.72
N ARG A 93 -20.03 -11.67 9.59
CA ARG A 93 -18.70 -11.10 9.48
C ARG A 93 -18.80 -9.60 9.70
N ALA A 94 -17.95 -9.06 10.58
CA ALA A 94 -17.80 -7.62 10.75
C ALA A 94 -17.65 -6.96 9.36
N SER A 95 -18.41 -5.91 9.14
CA SER A 95 -18.48 -5.19 7.86
C SER A 95 -17.88 -3.81 8.09
N PHE A 96 -16.65 -3.61 7.62
CA PHE A 96 -15.91 -2.38 7.84
C PHE A 96 -16.09 -1.38 6.70
N THR A 97 -16.02 -0.10 7.03
CA THR A 97 -15.93 1.01 6.09
C THR A 97 -14.47 1.40 5.95
N VAL A 98 -13.96 1.31 4.72
CA VAL A 98 -12.56 1.62 4.38
C VAL A 98 -12.51 2.79 3.43
N ALA A 99 -11.67 3.79 3.73
CA ALA A 99 -11.37 4.88 2.81
C ALA A 99 -9.97 4.73 2.19
N VAL A 100 -9.86 5.03 0.89
CA VAL A 100 -8.58 5.17 0.16
C VAL A 100 -8.45 6.61 -0.28
N LEU A 101 -7.49 7.35 0.30
CA LEU A 101 -7.24 8.76 0.00
C LEU A 101 -6.08 8.89 -1.00
N GLY A 102 -6.37 9.32 -2.22
CA GLY A 102 -5.47 9.27 -3.37
C GLY A 102 -5.83 8.11 -4.32
N ALA A 103 -7.12 7.82 -4.42
CA ALA A 103 -7.65 6.65 -5.13
C ALA A 103 -7.55 6.76 -6.67
N ALA A 104 -7.36 7.95 -7.22
CA ALA A 104 -7.15 8.16 -8.67
C ALA A 104 -5.70 7.87 -9.11
N GLY A 105 -4.75 7.80 -8.17
CA GLY A 105 -3.34 7.51 -8.47
C GLY A 105 -3.07 6.06 -8.85
N GLY A 106 -1.88 5.79 -9.41
CA GLY A 106 -1.53 4.43 -9.86
C GLY A 106 -1.51 3.37 -8.75
N ILE A 107 -1.15 3.75 -7.51
CA ILE A 107 -1.31 2.85 -6.34
C ILE A 107 -2.79 2.77 -5.98
N GLY A 108 -3.47 3.91 -5.88
CA GLY A 108 -4.84 4.02 -5.38
C GLY A 108 -5.84 3.20 -6.18
N GLN A 109 -5.81 3.25 -7.51
CA GLN A 109 -6.71 2.47 -8.38
C GLN A 109 -6.56 0.97 -8.13
N THR A 110 -5.32 0.46 -8.23
CA THR A 110 -5.01 -0.96 -8.03
C THR A 110 -5.35 -1.42 -6.61
N LEU A 111 -4.99 -0.63 -5.60
CA LEU A 111 -5.31 -0.89 -4.19
C LEU A 111 -6.82 -0.97 -3.97
N SER A 112 -7.59 -0.05 -4.57
CA SER A 112 -9.05 -0.02 -4.46
C SER A 112 -9.68 -1.31 -4.96
N CYS A 113 -9.18 -1.87 -6.07
CA CYS A 113 -9.63 -3.16 -6.58
C CYS A 113 -9.34 -4.31 -5.60
N PHE A 114 -8.14 -4.36 -5.02
CA PHE A 114 -7.81 -5.36 -4.01
C PHE A 114 -8.64 -5.21 -2.74
N VAL A 115 -8.80 -4.00 -2.21
CA VAL A 115 -9.60 -3.76 -1.00
C VAL A 115 -11.07 -4.07 -1.22
N LYS A 116 -11.62 -3.79 -2.41
CA LYS A 116 -12.98 -4.18 -2.82
C LYS A 116 -13.20 -5.69 -2.72
N SER A 117 -12.17 -6.48 -3.03
CA SER A 117 -12.23 -7.94 -3.00
C SER A 117 -12.14 -8.53 -1.57
N ASN A 118 -11.78 -7.71 -0.57
CA ASN A 118 -11.67 -8.19 0.81
C ASN A 118 -13.05 -8.48 1.41
N PRO A 119 -13.29 -9.72 1.90
CA PRO A 119 -14.60 -10.12 2.40
C PRO A 119 -15.03 -9.42 3.71
N ARG A 120 -14.13 -8.70 4.38
CA ARG A 120 -14.42 -7.90 5.59
C ARG A 120 -14.87 -6.49 5.27
N VAL A 121 -14.69 -6.03 4.04
CA VAL A 121 -15.11 -4.70 3.60
C VAL A 121 -16.58 -4.71 3.23
N GLY A 122 -17.35 -3.84 3.84
CA GLY A 122 -18.77 -3.62 3.52
C GLY A 122 -19.00 -2.36 2.70
N GLU A 123 -18.19 -1.33 2.95
CA GLU A 123 -18.19 -0.10 2.17
C GLU A 123 -16.76 0.35 1.90
N LEU A 124 -16.48 0.67 0.63
CA LEU A 124 -15.22 1.23 0.16
C LEU A 124 -15.46 2.65 -0.36
N ARG A 125 -14.76 3.61 0.20
CA ARG A 125 -14.85 5.01 -0.15
C ARG A 125 -13.56 5.47 -0.80
N LEU A 126 -13.68 5.98 -2.02
CA LEU A 126 -12.55 6.37 -2.85
C LEU A 126 -12.52 7.89 -2.95
N TYR A 127 -11.46 8.51 -2.45
CA TYR A 127 -11.28 9.94 -2.46
C TYR A 127 -10.05 10.36 -3.28
N ASP A 128 -10.21 11.42 -4.04
CA ASP A 128 -9.10 12.12 -4.70
C ASP A 128 -9.48 13.57 -5.01
N VAL A 129 -8.50 14.43 -5.22
CA VAL A 129 -8.73 15.77 -5.76
C VAL A 129 -9.03 15.73 -7.26
N ALA A 130 -8.64 14.67 -7.95
CA ALA A 130 -8.87 14.48 -9.38
C ALA A 130 -10.27 13.90 -9.63
N PRO A 131 -11.12 14.55 -10.48
CA PRO A 131 -12.50 14.13 -10.75
C PRO A 131 -12.63 12.69 -11.28
N VAL A 132 -11.57 12.15 -11.90
CA VAL A 132 -11.54 10.78 -12.43
C VAL A 132 -11.80 9.71 -11.34
N VAL A 133 -11.64 10.03 -10.06
CA VAL A 133 -11.96 9.10 -8.96
C VAL A 133 -13.41 8.62 -8.97
N ARG A 134 -14.34 9.41 -9.49
CA ARG A 134 -15.75 8.97 -9.67
C ARG A 134 -15.83 7.83 -10.69
N GLY A 135 -15.08 7.94 -11.80
CA GLY A 135 -14.96 6.85 -12.78
C GLY A 135 -14.30 5.61 -12.19
N VAL A 136 -13.21 5.79 -11.41
CA VAL A 136 -12.56 4.68 -10.69
C VAL A 136 -13.55 3.99 -9.74
N ALA A 137 -14.38 4.74 -9.04
CA ALA A 137 -15.39 4.18 -8.14
C ALA A 137 -16.44 3.37 -8.91
N VAL A 138 -16.88 3.83 -10.07
CA VAL A 138 -17.80 3.10 -10.93
C VAL A 138 -17.17 1.80 -11.40
N ASP A 139 -15.95 1.84 -11.95
CA ASP A 139 -15.22 0.67 -12.44
C ASP A 139 -15.01 -0.37 -11.33
N VAL A 140 -14.47 0.04 -10.19
CA VAL A 140 -14.28 -0.83 -9.02
C VAL A 140 -15.62 -1.39 -8.50
N SER A 141 -16.73 -0.66 -8.64
CA SER A 141 -18.06 -1.15 -8.23
C SER A 141 -18.55 -2.35 -9.03
N HIS A 142 -18.07 -2.52 -10.27
CA HIS A 142 -18.40 -3.65 -11.13
C HIS A 142 -17.76 -4.97 -10.67
N VAL A 143 -16.76 -4.94 -9.78
CA VAL A 143 -16.21 -6.16 -9.18
C VAL A 143 -17.28 -6.81 -8.32
N ASN A 144 -17.62 -8.08 -8.62
CA ASN A 144 -18.75 -8.82 -8.05
C ASN A 144 -18.57 -9.25 -6.58
N THR A 145 -18.34 -8.29 -5.69
CA THR A 145 -18.27 -8.50 -4.24
C THR A 145 -19.33 -7.68 -3.51
N ARG A 146 -19.60 -8.02 -2.26
CA ARG A 146 -20.66 -7.37 -1.45
C ARG A 146 -20.37 -5.92 -1.07
N ALA A 147 -19.11 -5.49 -1.09
CA ALA A 147 -18.73 -4.14 -0.68
C ALA A 147 -19.39 -3.09 -1.57
N LYS A 148 -20.01 -2.07 -0.99
CA LYS A 148 -20.48 -0.90 -1.72
C LYS A 148 -19.31 0.03 -2.01
N VAL A 149 -19.30 0.66 -3.19
CA VAL A 149 -18.23 1.61 -3.57
C VAL A 149 -18.82 2.98 -3.80
N ARG A 150 -18.16 4.02 -3.27
CA ARG A 150 -18.54 5.43 -3.49
C ARG A 150 -17.30 6.26 -3.78
N GLY A 151 -17.40 7.16 -4.77
CA GLY A 151 -16.34 8.11 -5.13
C GLY A 151 -16.64 9.50 -4.57
N TYR A 152 -15.59 10.17 -4.06
CA TYR A 152 -15.63 11.51 -3.48
C TYR A 152 -14.53 12.37 -4.09
N VAL A 153 -14.83 13.62 -4.43
CA VAL A 153 -13.93 14.53 -5.15
C VAL A 153 -13.75 15.83 -4.39
N GLY A 154 -12.50 16.27 -4.30
CA GLY A 154 -12.19 17.60 -3.78
C GLY A 154 -12.38 17.76 -2.28
N GLU A 155 -11.96 18.91 -1.78
CA GLU A 155 -11.92 19.20 -0.35
C GLU A 155 -13.30 19.15 0.31
N GLU A 156 -14.34 19.58 -0.42
CA GLU A 156 -15.72 19.66 0.07
C GLU A 156 -16.32 18.28 0.39
N GLU A 157 -15.89 17.23 -0.30
CA GLU A 157 -16.41 15.88 -0.08
C GLU A 157 -15.53 15.02 0.86
N LEU A 158 -14.36 15.51 1.29
CA LEU A 158 -13.42 14.76 2.10
C LEU A 158 -14.03 14.31 3.44
N ASP A 159 -14.71 15.22 4.13
CA ASP A 159 -15.35 14.90 5.41
C ASP A 159 -16.48 13.86 5.26
N ALA A 160 -17.24 13.94 4.17
CA ALA A 160 -18.26 12.94 3.86
C ALA A 160 -17.66 11.57 3.56
N CYS A 161 -16.51 11.54 2.87
CA CYS A 161 -15.73 10.33 2.64
C CYS A 161 -15.28 9.68 3.95
N LEU A 162 -14.76 10.47 4.89
CA LEU A 162 -14.12 9.98 6.11
C LEU A 162 -15.10 9.59 7.22
N ARG A 163 -16.31 10.15 7.24
CA ARG A 163 -17.25 9.98 8.35
C ARG A 163 -17.59 8.53 8.64
N GLY A 164 -17.20 8.05 9.83
CA GLY A 164 -17.48 6.69 10.29
C GLY A 164 -16.64 5.61 9.61
N CYS A 165 -15.46 5.96 9.05
CA CYS A 165 -14.49 4.97 8.57
C CYS A 165 -13.84 4.24 9.75
N ASP A 166 -13.60 2.95 9.55
CA ASP A 166 -12.85 2.08 10.47
C ASP A 166 -11.36 2.03 10.12
N LEU A 167 -11.05 2.15 8.82
CA LEU A 167 -9.69 2.14 8.30
C LEU A 167 -9.55 3.20 7.19
N VAL A 168 -8.51 4.02 7.29
CA VAL A 168 -8.14 5.02 6.27
C VAL A 168 -6.76 4.69 5.73
N ILE A 169 -6.65 4.46 4.43
CA ILE A 169 -5.41 4.16 3.74
C ILE A 169 -5.02 5.39 2.91
N VAL A 170 -3.79 5.88 3.09
CA VAL A 170 -3.34 7.15 2.51
C VAL A 170 -2.19 6.93 1.53
N PRO A 171 -2.45 6.52 0.27
CA PRO A 171 -1.46 6.51 -0.79
C PRO A 171 -1.29 7.88 -1.47
N ALA A 172 -2.05 8.90 -1.05
CA ALA A 172 -2.01 10.24 -1.65
C ALA A 172 -0.62 10.83 -1.64
N GLY A 173 -0.22 11.40 -2.74
CA GLY A 173 1.07 12.04 -2.95
C GLY A 173 1.40 12.19 -4.42
N VAL A 174 2.34 13.06 -4.73
CA VAL A 174 2.82 13.24 -6.09
C VAL A 174 4.09 12.42 -6.33
N PRO A 175 4.25 11.81 -7.50
CA PRO A 175 5.50 11.19 -7.89
C PRO A 175 6.54 12.28 -8.18
N ARG A 176 7.83 11.94 -8.02
CA ARG A 176 8.91 12.86 -8.39
C ARG A 176 8.86 13.16 -9.89
N LYS A 177 8.76 14.44 -10.21
CA LYS A 177 8.80 14.92 -11.61
C LYS A 177 10.24 15.29 -12.00
N PRO A 178 10.59 15.28 -13.30
CA PRO A 178 11.85 15.83 -13.77
C PRO A 178 12.04 17.28 -13.28
N GLY A 179 13.25 17.61 -12.82
CA GLY A 179 13.56 18.93 -12.25
C GLY A 179 13.15 19.17 -10.80
N MET A 180 12.35 18.28 -10.19
CA MET A 180 11.94 18.40 -8.79
C MET A 180 13.05 17.87 -7.86
N SER A 181 13.47 18.67 -6.89
CA SER A 181 14.38 18.24 -5.84
C SER A 181 13.71 17.25 -4.88
N ARG A 182 14.49 16.58 -4.03
CA ARG A 182 13.94 15.73 -2.96
C ARG A 182 13.20 16.55 -1.90
N ASP A 183 13.65 17.77 -1.67
CA ASP A 183 13.04 18.67 -0.68
C ASP A 183 11.71 19.23 -1.19
N ASP A 184 11.61 19.59 -2.47
CA ASP A 184 10.35 20.00 -3.09
C ASP A 184 9.30 18.89 -3.00
N LEU A 185 9.70 17.67 -3.36
CA LEU A 185 8.81 16.50 -3.26
C LEU A 185 8.36 16.25 -1.82
N PHE A 186 9.29 16.39 -0.86
CA PHE A 186 8.97 16.26 0.55
C PHE A 186 7.94 17.31 0.97
N GLY A 187 8.15 18.59 0.64
CA GLY A 187 7.25 19.69 1.02
C GLY A 187 5.82 19.47 0.53
N VAL A 188 5.67 19.06 -0.73
CA VAL A 188 4.34 18.78 -1.31
C VAL A 188 3.66 17.62 -0.60
N ASN A 189 4.32 16.48 -0.46
CA ASN A 189 3.72 15.29 0.15
C ASN A 189 3.46 15.48 1.65
N ALA A 190 4.33 16.18 2.35
CA ALA A 190 4.14 16.56 3.75
C ALA A 190 2.89 17.44 3.94
N GLY A 191 2.66 18.42 3.04
CA GLY A 191 1.47 19.24 3.03
C GLY A 191 0.19 18.44 2.80
N ILE A 192 0.21 17.51 1.85
CA ILE A 192 -0.92 16.61 1.59
C ILE A 192 -1.24 15.77 2.82
N VAL A 193 -0.24 15.12 3.43
CA VAL A 193 -0.45 14.29 4.63
C VAL A 193 -0.97 15.13 5.80
N ARG A 194 -0.45 16.35 6.01
CA ARG A 194 -0.94 17.27 7.03
C ARG A 194 -2.43 17.55 6.87
N ALA A 195 -2.86 17.98 5.67
CA ALA A 195 -4.26 18.30 5.39
C ALA A 195 -5.20 17.09 5.57
N LEU A 196 -4.80 15.92 5.07
CA LEU A 196 -5.59 14.70 5.22
C LEU A 196 -5.69 14.26 6.68
N CYS A 197 -4.61 14.35 7.47
CA CYS A 197 -4.63 14.03 8.90
C CYS A 197 -5.46 15.01 9.73
N GLU A 198 -5.53 16.29 9.35
CA GLU A 198 -6.44 17.26 9.96
C GLU A 198 -7.92 16.89 9.73
N ALA A 199 -8.27 16.46 8.52
CA ALA A 199 -9.60 15.96 8.20
C ALA A 199 -9.92 14.65 8.96
N ILE A 200 -8.98 13.70 9.03
CA ILE A 200 -9.11 12.45 9.79
C ILE A 200 -9.37 12.76 11.27
N ALA A 201 -8.57 13.65 11.88
CA ALA A 201 -8.71 14.05 13.29
C ALA A 201 -10.11 14.62 13.59
N ARG A 202 -10.66 15.40 12.64
CA ARG A 202 -11.97 16.03 12.78
C ARG A 202 -13.13 15.05 12.57
N THR A 203 -12.98 14.08 11.66
CA THR A 203 -14.12 13.35 11.10
C THR A 203 -14.18 11.89 11.54
N CYS A 204 -13.02 11.21 11.66
CA CYS A 204 -12.93 9.80 12.06
C CYS A 204 -11.74 9.51 12.99
N PRO A 205 -11.63 10.19 14.16
CA PRO A 205 -10.47 10.10 15.05
C PRO A 205 -10.21 8.68 15.59
N ASN A 206 -11.19 7.81 15.49
CA ASN A 206 -11.07 6.43 15.95
C ASN A 206 -10.64 5.43 14.87
N ALA A 207 -10.54 5.84 13.61
CA ALA A 207 -10.11 4.99 12.51
C ALA A 207 -8.64 4.57 12.66
N LEU A 208 -8.30 3.38 12.16
CA LEU A 208 -6.92 3.03 11.88
C LEU A 208 -6.42 3.84 10.68
N VAL A 209 -5.20 4.34 10.74
CA VAL A 209 -4.61 5.16 9.68
C VAL A 209 -3.34 4.50 9.15
N ASN A 210 -3.35 4.12 7.88
CA ASN A 210 -2.25 3.49 7.18
C ASN A 210 -1.61 4.48 6.19
N ILE A 211 -0.45 5.04 6.54
CA ILE A 211 0.29 5.99 5.70
C ILE A 211 1.19 5.24 4.72
N ILE A 212 0.96 5.49 3.42
CA ILE A 212 1.79 5.00 2.31
C ILE A 212 2.57 6.16 1.68
N SER A 213 2.08 7.39 1.84
CA SER A 213 2.68 8.62 1.28
C SER A 213 4.15 8.75 1.64
N ASN A 214 5.01 8.85 0.61
CA ASN A 214 6.45 8.97 0.79
C ASN A 214 6.89 10.43 1.01
N PRO A 215 7.98 10.61 1.80
CA PRO A 215 8.80 9.61 2.49
C PRO A 215 8.19 9.17 3.84
N VAL A 216 7.86 7.89 3.98
CA VAL A 216 7.15 7.31 5.15
C VAL A 216 7.87 7.63 6.46
N ASN A 217 9.21 7.61 6.48
CA ASN A 217 10.00 7.93 7.67
C ASN A 217 9.72 9.33 8.25
N SER A 218 9.22 10.26 7.42
CA SER A 218 8.89 11.63 7.83
C SER A 218 7.37 11.87 7.89
N THR A 219 6.59 11.27 6.98
CA THR A 219 5.14 11.52 6.87
C THR A 219 4.37 10.93 8.05
N VAL A 220 4.80 9.79 8.60
CA VAL A 220 4.19 9.23 9.83
C VAL A 220 4.43 10.12 11.04
N PRO A 221 5.65 10.62 11.34
CA PRO A 221 5.86 11.65 12.35
C PRO A 221 5.04 12.92 12.13
N ILE A 222 4.86 13.40 10.88
CA ILE A 222 3.97 14.52 10.57
C ILE A 222 2.52 14.20 10.97
N ALA A 223 2.02 13.04 10.54
CA ALA A 223 0.67 12.60 10.88
C ALA A 223 0.47 12.54 12.41
N ALA A 224 1.43 11.98 13.15
CA ALA A 224 1.39 11.92 14.61
C ALA A 224 1.31 13.31 15.25
N GLU A 225 2.16 14.27 14.84
CA GLU A 225 2.14 15.62 15.38
C GLU A 225 0.84 16.38 15.07
N VAL A 226 0.30 16.19 13.86
CA VAL A 226 -1.00 16.78 13.48
C VAL A 226 -2.13 16.21 14.34
N LEU A 227 -2.19 14.89 14.49
CA LEU A 227 -3.21 14.22 15.30
C LEU A 227 -3.06 14.60 16.80
N LYS A 228 -1.83 14.73 17.33
CA LYS A 228 -1.56 15.19 18.70
C LYS A 228 -2.10 16.62 18.92
N ARG A 229 -1.84 17.53 18.00
CA ARG A 229 -2.35 18.92 18.09
C ARG A 229 -3.88 19.01 18.04
N ARG A 230 -4.52 18.08 17.35
CA ARG A 230 -5.98 17.99 17.27
C ARG A 230 -6.61 17.15 18.39
N GLY A 231 -5.83 16.61 19.32
CA GLY A 231 -6.33 15.77 20.43
C GLY A 231 -6.87 14.41 19.98
N ALA A 232 -6.50 13.94 18.79
CA ALA A 232 -6.99 12.70 18.16
C ALA A 232 -5.91 11.61 18.02
N TYR A 233 -4.73 11.82 18.62
CA TYR A 233 -3.64 10.86 18.49
C TYR A 233 -3.80 9.65 19.42
N ASP A 234 -3.78 8.48 18.82
CA ASP A 234 -3.59 7.19 19.49
C ASP A 234 -2.47 6.42 18.74
N ALA A 235 -1.35 6.20 19.42
CA ALA A 235 -0.19 5.51 18.84
C ALA A 235 -0.52 4.12 18.29
N ARG A 236 -1.58 3.49 18.81
CA ARG A 236 -2.04 2.16 18.35
C ARG A 236 -2.72 2.22 16.98
N LYS A 237 -3.17 3.39 16.55
CA LYS A 237 -4.02 3.56 15.36
C LYS A 237 -3.28 4.14 14.17
N LEU A 238 -2.06 4.68 14.36
CA LEU A 238 -1.26 5.27 13.28
C LEU A 238 -0.11 4.35 12.89
N MET A 239 -0.08 3.93 11.64
CA MET A 239 0.91 2.99 11.10
C MET A 239 1.42 3.46 9.73
N GLY A 240 2.74 3.45 9.55
CA GLY A 240 3.36 3.55 8.23
C GLY A 240 3.48 2.17 7.59
N VAL A 241 3.08 2.07 6.33
CA VAL A 241 3.07 0.80 5.60
C VAL A 241 4.46 0.50 5.05
N THR A 242 5.17 -0.44 5.65
CA THR A 242 6.46 -0.97 5.20
C THR A 242 6.36 -2.39 4.62
N HIS A 243 5.14 -2.85 4.42
CA HIS A 243 4.84 -4.24 4.04
C HIS A 243 5.40 -4.63 2.66
N LEU A 244 5.61 -3.66 1.76
CA LEU A 244 6.27 -3.92 0.49
C LEU A 244 7.71 -4.41 0.67
N ASP A 245 8.43 -3.93 1.67
CA ASP A 245 9.79 -4.37 1.95
C ASP A 245 9.80 -5.82 2.47
N VAL A 246 8.78 -6.19 3.27
CA VAL A 246 8.55 -7.58 3.72
C VAL A 246 8.23 -8.48 2.52
N MET A 247 7.33 -8.06 1.64
CA MET A 247 6.95 -8.81 0.44
C MET A 247 8.17 -9.05 -0.49
N ARG A 248 8.99 -8.02 -0.69
CA ARG A 248 10.27 -8.14 -1.43
C ARG A 248 11.23 -9.10 -0.76
N ALA A 249 11.39 -9.00 0.57
CA ALA A 249 12.26 -9.89 1.33
C ALA A 249 11.81 -11.34 1.20
N ARG A 250 10.53 -11.64 1.36
CA ARG A 250 9.96 -12.98 1.14
C ARG A 250 10.24 -13.50 -0.26
N THR A 251 9.95 -12.70 -1.28
CA THR A 251 10.12 -13.08 -2.68
C THR A 251 11.59 -13.31 -3.04
N PHE A 252 12.49 -12.41 -2.63
CA PHE A 252 13.91 -12.51 -3.01
C PHE A 252 14.62 -13.62 -2.23
N VAL A 253 14.27 -13.83 -0.96
CA VAL A 253 14.78 -14.94 -0.17
C VAL A 253 14.28 -16.28 -0.71
N SER A 254 13.00 -16.38 -1.07
CA SER A 254 12.44 -17.59 -1.69
C SER A 254 13.18 -17.96 -2.96
N ALA A 255 13.39 -17.00 -3.85
CA ALA A 255 14.14 -17.21 -5.09
C ALA A 255 15.59 -17.64 -4.82
N ALA A 256 16.27 -17.02 -3.86
CA ALA A 256 17.67 -17.33 -3.52
C ALA A 256 17.84 -18.69 -2.83
N LYS A 257 16.82 -19.16 -2.13
CA LYS A 257 16.86 -20.43 -1.36
C LYS A 257 16.06 -21.56 -1.99
N GLY A 258 15.46 -21.34 -3.18
CA GLY A 258 14.73 -22.35 -3.92
C GLY A 258 13.39 -22.77 -3.29
N PHE A 259 12.77 -21.89 -2.49
CA PHE A 259 11.41 -22.14 -2.00
C PHE A 259 10.41 -21.95 -3.15
N ALA A 260 9.58 -22.95 -3.38
CA ALA A 260 8.58 -22.94 -4.46
C ALA A 260 7.47 -21.92 -4.21
N ASP A 261 7.13 -21.67 -2.95
CA ASP A 261 6.07 -20.76 -2.54
C ASP A 261 6.61 -19.66 -1.61
N PRO A 262 6.71 -18.40 -2.05
CA PRO A 262 7.13 -17.29 -1.20
C PRO A 262 6.21 -17.02 -0.01
N THR A 263 4.96 -17.47 -0.04
CA THR A 263 3.99 -17.19 1.03
C THR A 263 4.29 -17.95 2.32
N ILE A 264 5.04 -19.04 2.25
CA ILE A 264 5.49 -19.78 3.44
C ILE A 264 6.71 -19.14 4.13
N VAL A 265 7.35 -18.19 3.44
CA VAL A 265 8.56 -17.53 3.95
C VAL A 265 8.19 -16.28 4.74
N ASP A 266 8.67 -16.19 5.97
CA ASP A 266 8.60 -14.98 6.79
C ASP A 266 10.01 -14.41 7.01
N VAL A 267 10.17 -13.14 6.68
CA VAL A 267 11.41 -12.38 6.89
C VAL A 267 11.01 -11.07 7.54
N PRO A 268 11.28 -10.88 8.83
CA PRO A 268 11.03 -9.59 9.46
C PRO A 268 11.87 -8.48 8.80
N VAL A 269 11.25 -7.36 8.47
CA VAL A 269 11.97 -6.18 8.00
C VAL A 269 11.74 -5.06 9.00
N ILE A 270 12.84 -4.49 9.51
CA ILE A 270 12.83 -3.51 10.57
C ILE A 270 13.45 -2.17 10.11
N GLY A 271 13.30 -1.14 10.94
CA GLY A 271 13.94 0.17 10.72
C GLY A 271 12.98 1.22 10.20
N GLY A 272 13.19 1.65 8.96
CA GLY A 272 12.35 2.61 8.23
C GLY A 272 11.94 2.07 6.86
N HIS A 273 11.64 3.01 5.94
CA HIS A 273 11.18 2.69 4.57
C HIS A 273 11.97 3.46 3.49
N ALA A 274 13.24 3.71 3.70
CA ALA A 274 14.08 4.42 2.73
C ALA A 274 15.51 3.92 2.78
N GLY A 275 16.05 3.45 1.65
CA GLY A 275 17.46 3.11 1.46
C GLY A 275 18.03 2.25 2.59
N THR A 276 19.09 2.73 3.23
CA THR A 276 19.80 2.01 4.29
C THR A 276 18.98 1.84 5.57
N THR A 277 17.87 2.56 5.74
CA THR A 277 16.98 2.38 6.89
C THR A 277 16.11 1.13 6.80
N ILE A 278 16.06 0.44 5.66
CA ILE A 278 15.37 -0.85 5.48
C ILE A 278 16.33 -1.96 5.88
N LEU A 279 16.00 -2.73 6.92
CA LEU A 279 16.86 -3.83 7.38
C LEU A 279 16.07 -5.13 7.46
N PRO A 280 16.23 -6.05 6.49
CA PRO A 280 15.70 -7.40 6.61
C PRO A 280 16.51 -8.21 7.63
N LEU A 281 15.82 -8.88 8.54
CA LEU A 281 16.44 -9.78 9.51
C LEU A 281 16.52 -11.19 8.93
N LEU A 282 17.50 -11.43 8.08
CA LEU A 282 17.71 -12.71 7.40
C LEU A 282 18.04 -13.84 8.40
N SER A 283 18.66 -13.49 9.54
CA SER A 283 18.92 -14.44 10.63
C SER A 283 17.65 -14.97 11.30
N GLN A 284 16.51 -14.29 11.10
CA GLN A 284 15.20 -14.66 11.66
C GLN A 284 14.25 -15.23 10.61
N THR A 285 14.76 -15.57 9.42
CA THR A 285 13.94 -16.15 8.35
C THR A 285 13.27 -17.46 8.79
N THR A 286 12.00 -17.61 8.43
CA THR A 286 11.24 -18.84 8.63
C THR A 286 10.63 -19.27 7.29
N PRO A 287 10.79 -20.52 6.82
CA PRO A 287 11.57 -21.60 7.42
C PRO A 287 13.06 -21.26 7.58
N ARG A 288 13.68 -21.80 8.61
CA ARG A 288 15.08 -21.47 8.94
C ARG A 288 16.02 -21.88 7.79
N CYS A 289 16.81 -20.92 7.32
CA CYS A 289 17.85 -21.15 6.33
C CYS A 289 19.12 -20.37 6.69
N SER A 290 20.25 -20.81 6.15
CA SER A 290 21.55 -20.17 6.36
C SER A 290 21.87 -19.23 5.20
N PHE A 291 22.62 -18.18 5.49
CA PHE A 291 23.14 -17.24 4.51
C PHE A 291 24.63 -17.05 4.72
N THR A 292 25.41 -17.12 3.66
CA THR A 292 26.79 -16.63 3.69
C THR A 292 26.80 -15.10 3.86
N ALA A 293 27.89 -14.53 4.33
CA ALA A 293 28.01 -13.07 4.49
C ALA A 293 27.73 -12.34 3.17
N ARG A 294 28.22 -12.87 2.04
CA ARG A 294 28.01 -12.31 0.70
C ARG A 294 26.52 -12.35 0.28
N GLU A 295 25.84 -13.46 0.54
CA GLU A 295 24.40 -13.59 0.24
C GLU A 295 23.58 -12.62 1.10
N ALA A 296 23.88 -12.53 2.40
CA ALA A 296 23.17 -11.64 3.31
C ALA A 296 23.32 -10.17 2.89
N GLU A 297 24.53 -9.74 2.53
CA GLU A 297 24.79 -8.40 2.03
C GLU A 297 24.07 -8.14 0.70
N ALA A 298 24.17 -9.06 -0.27
CA ALA A 298 23.55 -8.90 -1.58
C ALA A 298 22.02 -8.83 -1.50
N LEU A 299 21.38 -9.71 -0.71
CA LEU A 299 19.94 -9.72 -0.49
C LEU A 299 19.48 -8.44 0.22
N THR A 300 20.20 -8.03 1.27
CA THR A 300 19.90 -6.78 1.98
C THR A 300 19.94 -5.59 1.04
N LYS A 301 21.00 -5.43 0.25
CA LYS A 301 21.13 -4.36 -0.74
C LYS A 301 20.02 -4.40 -1.79
N ARG A 302 19.65 -5.57 -2.30
CA ARG A 302 18.58 -5.70 -3.28
C ARG A 302 17.22 -5.31 -2.68
N ILE A 303 16.92 -5.71 -1.44
CA ILE A 303 15.68 -5.33 -0.74
C ILE A 303 15.63 -3.81 -0.53
N GLN A 304 16.74 -3.21 -0.09
CA GLN A 304 16.87 -1.76 0.08
C GLN A 304 16.65 -0.98 -1.22
N ASN A 305 17.14 -1.52 -2.33
CA ASN A 305 17.09 -0.89 -3.65
C ASN A 305 15.91 -1.35 -4.53
N GLY A 306 15.01 -2.18 -4.02
CA GLY A 306 13.89 -2.70 -4.78
C GLY A 306 12.95 -1.64 -5.36
N GLY A 307 12.91 -0.44 -4.78
CA GLY A 307 12.23 0.72 -5.37
C GLY A 307 12.96 1.27 -6.59
N THR A 308 14.28 1.38 -6.51
CA THR A 308 15.15 1.86 -7.61
C THR A 308 15.11 0.87 -8.78
N GLU A 309 15.20 -0.45 -8.52
CA GLU A 309 15.06 -1.52 -9.52
C GLU A 309 13.79 -1.34 -10.38
N VAL A 310 12.66 -1.00 -9.75
CA VAL A 310 11.41 -0.75 -10.49
C VAL A 310 11.44 0.54 -11.29
N VAL A 311 11.99 1.63 -10.74
CA VAL A 311 12.10 2.92 -11.44
C VAL A 311 12.97 2.80 -12.67
N GLU A 312 14.11 2.13 -12.56
CA GLU A 312 15.03 1.86 -13.67
C GLU A 312 14.39 0.97 -14.74
N ALA A 313 13.75 -0.12 -14.34
CA ALA A 313 13.04 -1.01 -15.27
C ALA A 313 11.88 -0.32 -16.01
N LYS A 314 11.27 0.72 -15.40
CA LYS A 314 10.25 1.56 -16.04
C LYS A 314 10.82 2.74 -16.84
N GLY A 315 12.13 2.81 -17.03
CA GLY A 315 12.79 3.93 -17.73
C GLY A 315 12.52 5.30 -17.09
N GLY A 316 12.32 5.34 -15.76
CA GLY A 316 11.97 6.57 -15.03
C GLY A 316 10.49 6.97 -15.09
N ALA A 317 9.63 6.22 -15.78
CA ALA A 317 8.20 6.54 -15.95
C ALA A 317 7.33 6.28 -14.70
N GLY A 318 7.93 6.11 -13.52
CA GLY A 318 7.23 5.94 -12.26
C GLY A 318 7.88 4.93 -11.33
N SER A 319 7.30 4.79 -10.15
CA SER A 319 7.75 3.89 -9.10
C SER A 319 6.91 2.61 -9.03
N ALA A 320 7.13 1.80 -8.00
CA ALA A 320 6.29 0.63 -7.71
C ALA A 320 4.84 1.07 -7.44
N THR A 321 3.90 0.56 -8.21
CA THR A 321 2.47 0.79 -8.07
C THR A 321 1.73 -0.50 -7.77
N LEU A 322 1.88 -1.52 -8.61
CA LEU A 322 1.16 -2.79 -8.49
C LEU A 322 1.56 -3.56 -7.23
N SER A 323 2.86 -3.77 -7.03
CA SER A 323 3.38 -4.46 -5.83
C SER A 323 3.13 -3.66 -4.55
N MET A 324 3.14 -2.32 -4.62
CA MET A 324 2.78 -1.49 -3.47
C MET A 324 1.30 -1.64 -3.12
N ALA A 325 0.43 -1.65 -4.12
CA ALA A 325 -1.01 -1.86 -3.90
C ALA A 325 -1.30 -3.25 -3.30
N ALA A 326 -0.63 -4.29 -3.79
CA ALA A 326 -0.75 -5.64 -3.23
C ALA A 326 -0.28 -5.69 -1.76
N ALA A 327 0.89 -5.12 -1.46
CA ALA A 327 1.43 -5.07 -0.10
C ALA A 327 0.53 -4.25 0.86
N ALA A 328 -0.01 -3.13 0.39
CA ALA A 328 -0.93 -2.31 1.18
C ALA A 328 -2.25 -3.04 1.45
N ALA A 329 -2.74 -3.80 0.49
CA ALA A 329 -3.96 -4.59 0.64
C ALA A 329 -3.77 -5.75 1.62
N GLU A 330 -2.63 -6.45 1.58
CA GLU A 330 -2.27 -7.50 2.56
C GLU A 330 -2.16 -6.90 3.97
N PHE A 331 -1.54 -5.73 4.11
CA PHE A 331 -1.46 -5.04 5.39
C PHE A 331 -2.83 -4.55 5.89
N ALA A 332 -3.67 -4.03 5.00
CA ALA A 332 -5.04 -3.64 5.31
C ALA A 332 -5.89 -4.83 5.77
N ASP A 333 -5.74 -6.00 5.14
CA ASP A 333 -6.41 -7.23 5.60
C ASP A 333 -5.97 -7.60 7.02
N ALA A 334 -4.66 -7.54 7.31
CA ALA A 334 -4.17 -7.78 8.66
C ALA A 334 -4.80 -6.82 9.69
N CYS A 335 -4.94 -5.53 9.35
CA CYS A 335 -5.64 -4.56 10.19
C CYS A 335 -7.12 -4.94 10.40
N LEU A 336 -7.83 -5.29 9.32
CA LEU A 336 -9.25 -5.66 9.39
C LEU A 336 -9.48 -6.98 10.15
N ARG A 337 -8.56 -7.93 10.06
CA ARG A 337 -8.56 -9.16 10.87
C ARG A 337 -8.41 -8.85 12.35
N GLY A 338 -7.46 -7.99 12.70
CA GLY A 338 -7.28 -7.49 14.06
C GLY A 338 -8.55 -6.81 14.58
N LEU A 339 -9.11 -5.86 13.85
CA LEU A 339 -10.37 -5.18 14.18
C LEU A 339 -11.55 -6.16 14.35
N SER A 340 -11.57 -7.26 13.61
CA SER A 340 -12.56 -8.33 13.76
C SER A 340 -12.39 -9.14 15.05
N GLY A 341 -11.30 -8.93 15.80
CA GLY A 341 -10.96 -9.67 17.01
C GLY A 341 -10.25 -11.00 16.75
N GLU A 342 -9.72 -11.22 15.55
CA GLU A 342 -8.87 -12.36 15.25
C GLU A 342 -7.56 -12.22 16.01
N SER A 343 -7.14 -13.27 16.71
CA SER A 343 -5.92 -13.26 17.52
C SER A 343 -4.69 -13.69 16.73
N GLY A 344 -3.50 -13.25 17.19
CA GLY A 344 -2.25 -13.69 16.60
C GLY A 344 -1.91 -13.05 15.25
N ILE A 345 -2.49 -11.91 14.93
CA ILE A 345 -2.23 -11.19 13.68
C ILE A 345 -0.95 -10.36 13.82
N TRP A 346 0.13 -10.86 13.25
CA TRP A 346 1.42 -10.18 13.23
C TRP A 346 1.73 -9.60 11.86
N ALA A 347 2.19 -8.36 11.83
CA ALA A 347 2.68 -7.68 10.61
C ALA A 347 3.87 -6.78 10.95
N CYS A 348 4.68 -6.40 9.98
CA CYS A 348 5.66 -5.33 10.15
C CYS A 348 5.02 -3.99 9.80
N ALA A 349 5.20 -3.00 10.66
CA ALA A 349 4.70 -1.65 10.46
C ALA A 349 5.63 -0.62 11.11
N TYR A 350 5.68 0.58 10.54
CA TYR A 350 6.41 1.72 11.08
C TYR A 350 5.50 2.49 12.05
N VAL A 351 5.83 2.42 13.32
CA VAL A 351 4.98 2.92 14.41
C VAL A 351 5.81 3.70 15.45
N GLU A 352 5.14 4.48 16.30
CA GLU A 352 5.77 5.00 17.52
C GLU A 352 6.26 3.81 18.36
N SER A 353 7.54 3.82 18.76
CA SER A 353 8.19 2.63 19.30
C SER A 353 9.32 3.00 20.26
N SER A 354 9.47 2.20 21.30
CA SER A 354 10.62 2.24 22.23
C SER A 354 11.64 1.13 21.94
N ALA A 355 11.53 0.40 20.83
CA ALA A 355 12.42 -0.69 20.47
C ALA A 355 13.88 -0.22 20.23
N THR A 356 14.06 1.04 19.88
CA THR A 356 15.37 1.70 19.70
C THR A 356 15.33 3.14 20.25
N SER A 357 16.43 3.86 20.08
CA SER A 357 16.48 5.29 20.39
C SER A 357 15.79 6.19 19.36
N ALA A 358 15.26 5.66 18.26
CA ALA A 358 14.42 6.39 17.31
C ALA A 358 12.95 6.33 17.79
N PRO A 359 12.23 7.48 17.85
CA PRO A 359 10.85 7.51 18.37
C PRO A 359 9.84 6.82 17.46
N PHE A 360 10.15 6.62 16.19
CA PHE A 360 9.40 5.78 15.25
C PHE A 360 10.33 4.72 14.67
N PHE A 361 9.82 3.49 14.58
CA PHE A 361 10.60 2.36 14.11
C PHE A 361 9.70 1.27 13.54
N ALA A 362 10.09 0.68 12.41
CA ALA A 362 9.40 -0.47 11.87
C ALA A 362 9.86 -1.75 12.56
N THR A 363 8.92 -2.55 13.03
CA THR A 363 9.15 -3.88 13.59
C THR A 363 7.86 -4.69 13.52
N LYS A 364 7.89 -5.96 13.95
CA LYS A 364 6.66 -6.75 14.08
C LYS A 364 5.74 -6.13 15.13
N VAL A 365 4.48 -5.96 14.75
CA VAL A 365 3.42 -5.50 15.64
C VAL A 365 2.31 -6.55 15.70
N LEU A 366 1.73 -6.74 16.87
CA LEU A 366 0.51 -7.54 17.05
C LEU A 366 -0.69 -6.61 16.85
N LEU A 367 -1.51 -6.95 15.88
CA LEU A 367 -2.75 -6.22 15.57
C LEU A 367 -3.96 -6.87 16.27
N GLY A 368 -4.84 -6.04 16.80
CA GLY A 368 -6.06 -6.46 17.45
C GLY A 368 -7.18 -5.44 17.32
N LYS A 369 -8.21 -5.53 18.17
CA LYS A 369 -9.43 -4.71 18.09
C LYS A 369 -9.18 -3.20 18.17
N ASN A 370 -8.10 -2.79 18.83
CA ASN A 370 -7.78 -1.38 19.02
C ASN A 370 -6.61 -0.91 18.13
N GLY A 371 -6.22 -1.69 17.13
CA GLY A 371 -5.04 -1.46 16.30
C GLY A 371 -3.82 -2.20 16.84
N VAL A 372 -2.68 -1.53 17.01
CA VAL A 372 -1.43 -2.12 17.54
C VAL A 372 -1.59 -2.38 19.04
N GLU A 373 -1.64 -3.65 19.42
CA GLU A 373 -1.73 -4.06 20.83
C GLU A 373 -0.36 -4.30 21.45
N ARG A 374 0.62 -4.70 20.63
CA ARG A 374 2.00 -4.92 21.09
C ARG A 374 2.99 -4.63 19.97
N VAL A 375 4.06 -3.92 20.31
CA VAL A 375 5.24 -3.74 19.47
C VAL A 375 6.27 -4.75 19.91
N ALA A 376 6.75 -5.60 18.98
CA ALA A 376 7.76 -6.58 19.30
C ALA A 376 9.15 -5.94 19.41
N GLY A 377 10.00 -6.50 20.27
CA GLY A 377 11.42 -6.20 20.25
C GLY A 377 12.09 -6.72 18.98
N ILE A 378 13.33 -6.30 18.74
CA ILE A 378 14.11 -6.68 17.54
C ILE A 378 14.47 -8.17 17.55
N GLY A 379 14.61 -8.79 18.72
CA GLY A 379 15.05 -10.16 18.87
C GLY A 379 16.56 -10.32 18.69
N ALA A 380 17.01 -11.57 18.52
CA ALA A 380 18.41 -11.88 18.26
C ALA A 380 18.77 -11.53 16.82
N VAL A 381 19.87 -10.82 16.63
CA VAL A 381 20.38 -10.37 15.32
C VAL A 381 21.80 -10.84 15.09
N SER A 382 22.19 -11.10 13.86
CA SER A 382 23.57 -11.38 13.48
C SER A 382 24.47 -10.16 13.66
N ALA A 383 25.79 -10.36 13.65
CA ALA A 383 26.77 -9.26 13.74
C ALA A 383 26.58 -8.23 12.61
N TYR A 384 26.29 -8.70 11.39
CA TYR A 384 26.02 -7.85 10.23
C TYR A 384 24.74 -6.99 10.42
N GLU A 385 23.67 -7.59 10.90
CA GLU A 385 22.40 -6.91 11.16
C GLU A 385 22.54 -5.89 12.29
N LYS A 386 23.29 -6.25 13.37
CA LYS A 386 23.58 -5.33 14.46
C LYS A 386 24.33 -4.09 13.98
N GLN A 387 25.40 -4.26 13.19
CA GLN A 387 26.15 -3.14 12.61
C GLN A 387 25.27 -2.30 11.66
N SER A 388 24.41 -2.94 10.88
CA SER A 388 23.49 -2.26 9.97
C SER A 388 22.43 -1.46 10.72
N LEU A 389 21.92 -2.00 11.83
CA LEU A 389 21.01 -1.31 12.74
C LEU A 389 21.66 -0.04 13.33
N GLU A 390 22.88 -0.15 13.81
CA GLU A 390 23.61 0.99 14.38
C GLU A 390 23.86 2.09 13.35
N ARG A 391 24.20 1.70 12.11
CA ARG A 391 24.44 2.65 11.00
C ARG A 391 23.20 3.38 10.52
N MET A 392 22.01 2.74 10.53
CA MET A 392 20.78 3.34 10.01
C MET A 392 20.12 4.33 10.98
N LEU A 393 20.33 4.18 12.29
CA LEU A 393 19.63 4.98 13.29
C LEU A 393 19.82 6.52 13.14
N PRO A 394 21.02 7.03 12.84
CA PRO A 394 21.20 8.47 12.61
C PRO A 394 20.35 9.00 11.43
N GLU A 395 20.33 8.27 10.30
CA GLU A 395 19.54 8.63 9.11
C GLU A 395 18.04 8.59 9.39
N LEU A 396 17.59 7.55 10.09
CA LEU A 396 16.19 7.42 10.48
C LEU A 396 15.76 8.57 11.40
N LYS A 397 16.56 8.89 12.42
CA LYS A 397 16.30 10.02 13.32
C LYS A 397 16.27 11.37 12.58
N ALA A 398 17.15 11.57 11.62
CA ALA A 398 17.16 12.80 10.80
C ALA A 398 15.86 12.91 9.97
N SER A 399 15.39 11.80 9.38
CA SER A 399 14.11 11.76 8.66
C SER A 399 12.92 12.04 9.56
N ILE A 400 12.89 11.50 10.78
CA ILE A 400 11.86 11.78 11.79
C ILE A 400 11.88 13.25 12.20
N LYS A 401 13.06 13.79 12.48
CA LYS A 401 13.23 15.20 12.84
C LYS A 401 12.69 16.12 11.74
N LYS A 402 13.02 15.83 10.47
CA LYS A 402 12.50 16.59 9.33
C LYS A 402 10.97 16.59 9.30
N GLY A 403 10.34 15.47 9.64
CA GLY A 403 8.88 15.37 9.77
C GLY A 403 8.34 16.26 10.90
N TYR A 404 8.95 16.21 12.06
CA TYR A 404 8.56 17.06 13.20
C TYR A 404 8.72 18.55 12.92
N ASP A 405 9.87 18.95 12.34
CA ASP A 405 10.14 20.34 12.01
C ASP A 405 9.07 20.90 11.05
N PHE A 406 8.72 20.13 9.99
CA PHE A 406 7.65 20.51 9.08
C PHE A 406 6.28 20.59 9.75
N ALA A 407 5.97 19.66 10.62
CA ALA A 407 4.67 19.67 11.29
C ALA A 407 4.51 20.84 12.25
N ARG A 408 5.60 21.38 12.79
CA ARG A 408 5.61 22.51 13.75
C ARG A 408 5.70 23.87 13.08
N SER A 409 6.13 23.93 11.82
CA SER A 409 6.06 25.12 10.99
C SER A 409 4.62 25.40 10.51
#